data_b16384238c1fca2cfb984412a3d225d0
#
_entry.id   b16384238c1fca2cfb984412a3d225d0
#
_cell.length_a   1.000
_cell.length_b   1.000
_cell.length_c   1.000
_cell.angle_alpha   90.00
_cell.angle_beta   90.00
_cell.angle_gamma   90.00
#
_symmetry.space_group_name_H-M   'P 1'
#
loop_
_entity.id
_entity.type
_entity.pdbx_description
1 polymer ?
#
loop_
_entity_poly.entity_id
_entity_poly.type
_entity_poly.pdbx_seq_one_letter_code
_entity_poly.pdbx_strand_id
1 'polypeptide(L)'
;ALQTVAMVLSEMLAAEGQFRAVDENLQGPARLVGYSLTEGLAIGQVVMHEPRVAVESLIAEDMDVEFSRLEAGVYELRRAVDEMLRTEDVSHAGDHLDVLETYRMFANDEGWFSRMREAVRTGLTAEAAVERVQNDIRARLTGQRDVYLRERLHDFEDLSNRLLRVLVGKTLTASAEKLPKNAILVARNMGPAELLDYERQNLRGLVIEEGTASAHVSIVARALGIPTIGRIVNIVSLVTDGQSIVVDADLGVCFLNPSSEVMDSYNERIKLMARRQKQYARLRKQPAITRDHKKINLAVNAGLIVDVSNMKDSGAEGIGLFRTELQFMISAKLPKAKEQTTFYSRVMDMVGDQPIIFRTVDIGGDKMLSYYSNVTEANP
;
A
#
# COMPACT_ATOMS: atom_id res chain seq x y z
N ALA A 1 25.88 22.76 -0.82
CA ALA A 1 24.56 22.61 -0.20
C ALA A 1 23.53 23.60 -0.79
N LEU A 2 23.75 24.93 -0.76
CA LEU A 2 22.82 25.92 -1.32
C LEU A 2 22.66 25.83 -2.84
N GLN A 3 23.72 25.53 -3.59
CA GLN A 3 23.63 25.32 -5.04
C GLN A 3 22.86 24.04 -5.41
N THR A 4 22.97 22.98 -4.62
CA THR A 4 22.23 21.72 -4.82
C THR A 4 20.74 21.93 -4.56
N VAL A 5 20.38 22.69 -3.51
CA VAL A 5 19.00 23.04 -3.19
C VAL A 5 18.39 23.96 -4.26
N ALA A 6 19.16 24.93 -4.77
CA ALA A 6 18.71 25.81 -5.86
C ALA A 6 18.49 25.03 -7.17
N MET A 7 19.34 24.05 -7.47
CA MET A 7 19.22 23.19 -8.64
C MET A 7 17.97 22.30 -8.54
N VAL A 8 17.73 21.66 -7.39
CA VAL A 8 16.52 20.86 -7.13
C VAL A 8 15.26 21.73 -7.19
N LEU A 9 15.27 22.94 -6.61
CA LEU A 9 14.16 23.87 -6.70
C LEU A 9 13.91 24.37 -8.14
N SER A 10 14.95 24.60 -8.93
CA SER A 10 14.81 25.01 -10.32
C SER A 10 14.30 23.86 -11.20
N GLU A 11 14.69 22.62 -10.92
CA GLU A 11 14.15 21.43 -11.58
C GLU A 11 12.68 21.17 -11.17
N MET A 12 12.31 21.39 -9.91
CA MET A 12 10.92 21.31 -9.45
C MET A 12 10.04 22.39 -10.10
N LEU A 13 10.51 23.62 -10.19
CA LEU A 13 9.80 24.73 -10.85
C LEU A 13 9.72 24.55 -12.38
N ALA A 14 10.74 23.95 -13.00
CA ALA A 14 10.70 23.58 -14.41
C ALA A 14 9.71 22.43 -14.68
N ALA A 15 9.55 21.51 -13.74
CA ALA A 15 8.55 20.44 -13.80
C ALA A 15 7.13 20.99 -13.62
N GLU A 16 6.91 22.00 -12.77
CA GLU A 16 5.61 22.70 -12.64
C GLU A 16 5.23 23.51 -13.88
N GLY A 17 6.22 24.04 -14.63
CA GLY A 17 5.97 24.80 -15.87
C GLY A 17 5.63 23.93 -17.10
N GLN A 18 5.73 22.61 -17.01
CA GLN A 18 5.40 21.66 -18.11
C GLN A 18 4.03 21.00 -17.99
N PHE A 19 3.09 21.58 -17.23
CA PHE A 19 1.68 21.22 -17.37
C PHE A 19 1.14 21.68 -18.76
N ARG A 20 1.54 20.98 -19.80
CA ARG A 20 0.76 20.98 -21.04
C ARG A 20 -0.57 20.30 -20.73
N ALA A 21 -1.66 20.97 -21.12
CA ALA A 21 -2.98 20.34 -21.15
C ALA A 21 -2.84 18.95 -21.76
N VAL A 22 -3.14 17.92 -20.98
CA VAL A 22 -3.04 16.53 -21.43
C VAL A 22 -4.15 16.32 -22.43
N ASP A 23 -3.81 16.02 -23.69
CA ASP A 23 -4.77 15.62 -24.70
C ASP A 23 -5.54 14.39 -24.17
N GLU A 24 -6.86 14.47 -24.12
CA GLU A 24 -7.75 13.45 -23.54
C GLU A 24 -7.71 12.08 -24.24
N ASN A 25 -6.87 11.90 -25.28
CA ASN A 25 -6.70 10.65 -26.02
C ASN A 25 -5.23 10.38 -26.33
N LEU A 26 -4.47 9.96 -25.32
CA LEU A 26 -3.09 9.48 -25.51
C LEU A 26 -3.08 8.05 -26.10
N GLN A 27 -3.30 7.92 -27.41
CA GLN A 27 -3.06 6.66 -28.14
C GLN A 27 -1.58 6.42 -28.48
N GLY A 28 -0.71 7.45 -28.31
CA GLY A 28 0.72 7.39 -28.60
C GLY A 28 1.60 7.11 -27.36
N PRO A 29 2.93 6.93 -27.59
CA PRO A 29 3.89 6.77 -26.50
C PRO A 29 3.90 8.00 -25.58
N ALA A 30 3.67 7.80 -24.28
CA ALA A 30 3.69 8.88 -23.30
C ALA A 30 4.56 8.52 -22.10
N ARG A 31 5.34 9.50 -21.62
CA ARG A 31 6.10 9.41 -20.37
C ARG A 31 5.39 10.21 -19.30
N LEU A 32 5.00 9.55 -18.21
CA LEU A 32 4.37 10.15 -17.06
C LEU A 32 5.30 10.10 -15.85
N VAL A 33 5.24 11.11 -15.01
CA VAL A 33 6.11 11.26 -13.85
C VAL A 33 5.25 11.27 -12.59
N GLY A 34 5.64 10.49 -11.61
CA GLY A 34 5.04 10.41 -10.29
C GLY A 34 6.11 10.29 -9.21
N TYR A 35 5.72 9.76 -8.06
CA TYR A 35 6.62 9.51 -6.94
C TYR A 35 6.84 8.01 -6.75
N SER A 36 8.09 7.59 -6.54
CA SER A 36 8.43 6.24 -6.11
C SER A 36 7.84 5.97 -4.72
N LEU A 37 6.96 4.99 -4.63
CA LEU A 37 6.42 4.51 -3.34
C LEU A 37 7.11 3.22 -2.91
N THR A 38 7.44 2.36 -3.88
CA THR A 38 8.29 1.17 -3.69
C THR A 38 9.19 1.00 -4.90
N GLU A 39 10.42 0.58 -4.68
CA GLU A 39 11.42 0.41 -5.73
C GLU A 39 11.11 -0.77 -6.66
N GLY A 40 11.68 -0.74 -7.87
CA GLY A 40 11.68 -1.82 -8.82
C GLY A 40 11.20 -1.44 -10.21
N LEU A 41 11.28 -2.43 -11.11
CA LEU A 41 10.88 -2.31 -12.52
C LEU A 41 9.81 -3.33 -12.86
N ALA A 42 8.79 -2.90 -13.58
CA ALA A 42 7.76 -3.78 -14.11
C ALA A 42 7.42 -3.43 -15.56
N ILE A 43 7.15 -4.47 -16.34
CA ILE A 43 6.61 -4.37 -17.70
C ILE A 43 5.36 -5.23 -17.75
N GLY A 44 4.28 -4.69 -18.25
CA GLY A 44 3.03 -5.43 -18.32
C GLY A 44 1.92 -4.73 -19.09
N GLN A 45 0.71 -5.16 -18.78
CA GLN A 45 -0.52 -4.61 -19.32
C GLN A 45 -1.31 -3.92 -18.23
N VAL A 46 -1.89 -2.78 -18.55
CA VAL A 46 -2.80 -2.03 -17.68
C VAL A 46 -4.02 -2.89 -17.36
N VAL A 47 -4.34 -2.93 -16.08
CA VAL A 47 -5.62 -3.43 -15.56
C VAL A 47 -6.20 -2.34 -14.67
N MET A 48 -7.35 -1.83 -15.05
CA MET A 48 -8.02 -0.79 -14.29
C MET A 48 -8.61 -1.37 -13.02
N HIS A 49 -8.27 -0.77 -11.90
CA HIS A 49 -8.92 -1.07 -10.64
C HIS A 49 -10.12 -0.13 -10.46
N GLU A 50 -11.32 -0.65 -10.67
CA GLU A 50 -12.57 0.08 -10.48
C GLU A 50 -13.32 -0.46 -9.26
N PRO A 51 -13.07 0.06 -8.06
CA PRO A 51 -13.73 -0.43 -6.87
C PRO A 51 -15.20 -0.01 -6.76
N ARG A 52 -15.62 1.01 -7.52
CA ARG A 52 -16.95 1.60 -7.35
C ARG A 52 -18.04 0.75 -7.98
N VAL A 53 -19.04 0.48 -7.18
CA VAL A 53 -20.33 -0.09 -7.59
C VAL A 53 -21.28 1.07 -7.83
N ALA A 54 -21.88 1.14 -9.02
CA ALA A 54 -22.95 2.12 -9.26
C ALA A 54 -24.19 1.72 -8.47
N VAL A 55 -24.72 2.66 -7.66
CA VAL A 55 -26.00 2.47 -6.95
C VAL A 55 -27.12 2.79 -7.93
N GLU A 56 -27.88 1.76 -8.32
CA GLU A 56 -28.94 1.90 -9.34
C GLU A 56 -30.24 2.44 -8.74
N SER A 57 -30.56 2.08 -7.50
CA SER A 57 -31.77 2.54 -6.80
C SER A 57 -31.42 3.25 -5.51
N LEU A 58 -31.99 4.44 -5.32
CA LEU A 58 -31.76 5.26 -4.14
C LEU A 58 -32.83 5.09 -3.06
N ILE A 59 -34.07 4.74 -3.44
CA ILE A 59 -35.23 4.71 -2.56
C ILE A 59 -35.65 3.27 -2.30
N ALA A 60 -35.81 2.94 -1.03
CA ALA A 60 -36.23 1.62 -0.58
C ALA A 60 -37.73 1.43 -0.87
N GLU A 61 -38.10 0.28 -1.44
CA GLU A 61 -39.49 -0.14 -1.54
C GLU A 61 -40.01 -0.68 -0.19
N ASP A 62 -39.13 -1.38 0.54
CA ASP A 62 -39.39 -1.93 1.88
C ASP A 62 -38.14 -1.70 2.77
N MET A 63 -38.33 -0.89 3.81
CA MET A 63 -37.22 -0.52 4.72
C MET A 63 -36.74 -1.71 5.57
N ASP A 64 -37.65 -2.64 5.93
CA ASP A 64 -37.27 -3.79 6.76
C ASP A 64 -36.44 -4.80 5.97
N VAL A 65 -36.73 -4.95 4.69
CA VAL A 65 -35.92 -5.74 3.75
C VAL A 65 -34.53 -5.13 3.59
N GLU A 66 -34.45 -3.82 3.35
CA GLU A 66 -33.19 -3.12 3.19
C GLU A 66 -32.35 -3.12 4.47
N PHE A 67 -33.01 -3.04 5.62
CA PHE A 67 -32.33 -3.17 6.90
C PHE A 67 -31.72 -4.57 7.09
N SER A 68 -32.47 -5.61 6.76
CA SER A 68 -31.98 -6.99 6.82
C SER A 68 -30.83 -7.24 5.84
N ARG A 69 -30.90 -6.67 4.63
CA ARG A 69 -29.80 -6.71 3.64
C ARG A 69 -28.54 -6.04 4.15
N LEU A 70 -28.69 -4.85 4.76
CA LEU A 70 -27.54 -4.13 5.34
C LEU A 70 -26.88 -4.94 6.46
N GLU A 71 -27.67 -5.53 7.38
CA GLU A 71 -27.15 -6.36 8.47
C GLU A 71 -26.40 -7.60 7.94
N ALA A 72 -26.99 -8.29 6.98
CA ALA A 72 -26.36 -9.44 6.34
C ALA A 72 -25.06 -9.05 5.63
N GLY A 73 -25.06 -7.92 4.91
CA GLY A 73 -23.88 -7.39 4.23
C GLY A 73 -22.73 -7.04 5.19
N VAL A 74 -23.04 -6.37 6.30
CA VAL A 74 -22.06 -6.05 7.34
C VAL A 74 -21.51 -7.31 8.01
N TYR A 75 -22.34 -8.30 8.26
CA TYR A 75 -21.89 -9.59 8.79
C TYR A 75 -20.88 -10.27 7.84
N GLU A 76 -21.21 -10.35 6.55
CA GLU A 76 -20.32 -10.93 5.54
C GLU A 76 -19.01 -10.13 5.40
N LEU A 77 -19.06 -8.79 5.45
CA LEU A 77 -17.88 -7.94 5.45
C LEU A 77 -16.96 -8.26 6.64
N ARG A 78 -17.52 -8.33 7.86
CA ARG A 78 -16.77 -8.65 9.08
C ARG A 78 -16.13 -10.03 8.99
N ARG A 79 -16.87 -11.02 8.50
CA ARG A 79 -16.36 -12.37 8.28
C ARG A 79 -15.20 -12.40 7.31
N ALA A 80 -15.28 -11.68 6.19
CA ALA A 80 -14.24 -11.62 5.19
C ALA A 80 -12.97 -10.94 5.74
N VAL A 81 -13.11 -9.86 6.51
CA VAL A 81 -11.97 -9.19 7.17
C VAL A 81 -11.31 -10.13 8.18
N ASP A 82 -12.06 -10.89 8.96
CA ASP A 82 -11.51 -11.88 9.89
C ASP A 82 -10.81 -13.04 9.16
N GLU A 83 -11.28 -13.42 7.97
CA GLU A 83 -10.65 -14.45 7.15
C GLU A 83 -9.33 -13.98 6.54
N MET A 84 -9.24 -12.72 6.09
CA MET A 84 -7.98 -12.10 5.66
C MET A 84 -6.90 -12.14 6.74
N LEU A 85 -7.30 -11.91 8.00
CA LEU A 85 -6.38 -11.98 9.14
C LEU A 85 -5.89 -13.41 9.45
N ARG A 86 -6.59 -14.43 8.98
CA ARG A 86 -6.24 -15.86 9.19
C ARG A 86 -5.42 -16.45 8.08
N THR A 87 -5.34 -15.81 6.91
CA THR A 87 -4.62 -16.35 5.76
C THR A 87 -3.12 -16.40 6.07
N GLU A 88 -2.47 -17.53 5.82
CA GLU A 88 -1.07 -17.79 6.21
C GLU A 88 -0.06 -16.81 5.61
N ASP A 89 -0.30 -16.32 4.39
CA ASP A 89 0.56 -15.34 3.72
C ASP A 89 0.62 -14.00 4.46
N VAL A 90 -0.45 -13.64 5.17
CA VAL A 90 -0.53 -12.41 5.96
C VAL A 90 0.01 -12.63 7.38
N SER A 91 -0.11 -13.84 7.93
CA SER A 91 0.36 -14.18 9.28
C SER A 91 1.88 -14.10 9.44
N HIS A 92 2.64 -14.11 8.34
CA HIS A 92 4.10 -14.02 8.34
C HIS A 92 4.65 -12.59 8.20
N ALA A 93 3.78 -11.61 7.90
CA ALA A 93 4.18 -10.21 7.68
C ALA A 93 3.52 -9.29 8.72
N GLY A 94 4.25 -8.98 9.80
CA GLY A 94 3.72 -8.27 10.97
C GLY A 94 3.14 -6.88 10.69
N ASP A 95 3.70 -6.16 9.72
CA ASP A 95 3.25 -4.80 9.40
C ASP A 95 1.87 -4.79 8.71
N HIS A 96 1.53 -5.87 8.01
CA HIS A 96 0.20 -6.03 7.42
C HIS A 96 -0.85 -6.35 8.46
N LEU A 97 -0.47 -7.04 9.54
CA LEU A 97 -1.38 -7.42 10.62
C LEU A 97 -1.92 -6.17 11.33
N ASP A 98 -1.06 -5.19 11.63
CA ASP A 98 -1.47 -3.95 12.27
C ASP A 98 -2.43 -3.14 11.39
N VAL A 99 -2.18 -3.13 10.07
CA VAL A 99 -3.08 -2.49 9.09
C VAL A 99 -4.42 -3.22 9.05
N LEU A 100 -4.41 -4.56 8.96
CA LEU A 100 -5.63 -5.36 8.93
C LEU A 100 -6.37 -5.38 10.27
N GLU A 101 -5.67 -5.31 11.40
CA GLU A 101 -6.32 -5.13 12.72
C GLU A 101 -7.04 -3.77 12.83
N THR A 102 -6.43 -2.73 12.30
CA THR A 102 -7.08 -1.42 12.18
C THR A 102 -8.31 -1.49 11.26
N TYR A 103 -8.18 -2.18 10.16
CA TYR A 103 -9.25 -2.44 9.21
C TYR A 103 -10.40 -3.20 9.88
N ARG A 104 -10.10 -4.24 10.67
CA ARG A 104 -11.06 -4.96 11.49
C ARG A 104 -11.74 -4.07 12.52
N MET A 105 -10.98 -3.17 13.16
CA MET A 105 -11.53 -2.21 14.10
C MET A 105 -12.58 -1.31 13.45
N PHE A 106 -12.33 -0.81 12.25
CA PHE A 106 -13.31 -0.01 11.49
C PHE A 106 -14.53 -0.82 11.04
N ALA A 107 -14.33 -2.05 10.54
CA ALA A 107 -15.42 -2.94 10.16
C ALA A 107 -16.37 -3.27 11.35
N ASN A 108 -15.85 -3.19 12.58
CA ASN A 108 -16.61 -3.41 13.81
C ASN A 108 -17.05 -2.10 14.50
N ASP A 109 -16.86 -0.93 13.87
CA ASP A 109 -17.30 0.35 14.44
C ASP A 109 -18.81 0.48 14.45
N GLU A 110 -19.40 0.47 15.64
CA GLU A 110 -20.86 0.59 15.82
C GLU A 110 -21.38 1.97 15.42
N GLY A 111 -20.55 3.02 15.50
CA GLY A 111 -20.91 4.37 15.06
C GLY A 111 -21.09 4.46 13.56
N TRP A 112 -20.22 3.79 12.80
CA TRP A 112 -20.29 3.67 11.35
C TRP A 112 -21.58 2.94 10.93
N PHE A 113 -21.83 1.78 11.52
CA PHE A 113 -23.01 0.97 11.23
C PHE A 113 -24.32 1.67 11.64
N SER A 114 -24.33 2.34 12.80
CA SER A 114 -25.51 3.09 13.27
C SER A 114 -25.92 4.20 12.30
N ARG A 115 -24.96 4.89 11.68
CA ARG A 115 -25.25 5.91 10.67
C ARG A 115 -25.88 5.34 9.40
N MET A 116 -25.43 4.17 8.95
CA MET A 116 -26.04 3.49 7.81
C MET A 116 -27.48 3.05 8.13
N ARG A 117 -27.70 2.50 9.33
CA ARG A 117 -29.06 2.15 9.80
C ARG A 117 -29.97 3.38 9.80
N GLU A 118 -29.49 4.52 10.28
CA GLU A 118 -30.25 5.77 10.29
C GLU A 118 -30.56 6.22 8.87
N ALA A 119 -29.62 6.10 7.94
CA ALA A 119 -29.83 6.42 6.54
C ALA A 119 -30.89 5.52 5.89
N VAL A 120 -30.90 4.22 6.15
CA VAL A 120 -31.98 3.30 5.69
C VAL A 120 -33.33 3.71 6.28
N ARG A 121 -33.39 4.10 7.55
CA ARG A 121 -34.65 4.60 8.17
C ARG A 121 -35.18 5.87 7.52
N THR A 122 -34.37 6.62 6.79
CA THR A 122 -34.85 7.77 6.00
C THR A 122 -35.43 7.36 4.64
N GLY A 123 -35.56 6.06 4.35
CA GLY A 123 -36.13 5.53 3.12
C GLY A 123 -35.10 5.26 2.00
N LEU A 124 -33.81 5.18 2.32
CA LEU A 124 -32.76 4.82 1.35
C LEU A 124 -32.61 3.30 1.26
N THR A 125 -32.19 2.81 0.09
CA THR A 125 -31.71 1.42 -0.07
C THR A 125 -30.45 1.22 0.76
N ALA A 126 -30.08 -0.03 1.03
CA ALA A 126 -28.87 -0.37 1.77
C ALA A 126 -27.62 0.21 1.07
N GLU A 127 -27.54 0.10 -0.25
CA GLU A 127 -26.45 0.65 -1.07
C GLU A 127 -26.38 2.18 -0.99
N ALA A 128 -27.51 2.85 -1.14
CA ALA A 128 -27.58 4.32 -1.06
C ALA A 128 -27.21 4.84 0.35
N ALA A 129 -27.58 4.08 1.40
CA ALA A 129 -27.22 4.39 2.77
C ALA A 129 -25.70 4.30 3.00
N VAL A 130 -25.05 3.26 2.46
CA VAL A 130 -23.58 3.12 2.52
C VAL A 130 -22.90 4.25 1.79
N GLU A 131 -23.31 4.54 0.54
CA GLU A 131 -22.74 5.63 -0.26
C GLU A 131 -22.90 7.00 0.41
N ARG A 132 -24.07 7.29 1.00
CA ARG A 132 -24.29 8.52 1.74
C ARG A 132 -23.34 8.67 2.92
N VAL A 133 -23.19 7.61 3.73
CA VAL A 133 -22.28 7.64 4.90
C VAL A 133 -20.84 7.78 4.45
N GLN A 134 -20.42 7.12 3.36
CA GLN A 134 -19.10 7.28 2.76
C GLN A 134 -18.84 8.73 2.35
N ASN A 135 -19.79 9.36 1.65
CA ASN A 135 -19.67 10.75 1.21
C ASN A 135 -19.62 11.73 2.40
N ASP A 136 -20.42 11.49 3.45
CA ASP A 136 -20.41 12.27 4.68
C ASP A 136 -19.05 12.19 5.42
N ILE A 137 -18.46 11.02 5.48
CA ILE A 137 -17.12 10.80 6.07
C ILE A 137 -16.07 11.50 5.22
N ARG A 138 -16.13 11.35 3.89
CA ARG A 138 -15.22 12.03 2.95
C ARG A 138 -15.29 13.54 3.12
N ALA A 139 -16.47 14.13 3.14
CA ALA A 139 -16.64 15.57 3.30
C ALA A 139 -16.06 16.10 4.63
N ARG A 140 -16.20 15.33 5.71
CA ARG A 140 -15.64 15.69 7.03
C ARG A 140 -14.12 15.57 7.10
N LEU A 141 -13.54 14.52 6.51
CA LEU A 141 -12.10 14.23 6.62
C LEU A 141 -11.28 15.01 5.59
N THR A 142 -11.82 15.30 4.40
CA THR A 142 -11.11 16.08 3.37
C THR A 142 -10.82 17.51 3.84
N GLY A 143 -11.67 18.09 4.71
CA GLY A 143 -11.47 19.41 5.31
C GLY A 143 -10.41 19.45 6.42
N GLN A 144 -9.91 18.32 6.90
CA GLN A 144 -8.93 18.25 7.95
C GLN A 144 -7.50 18.44 7.41
N ARG A 145 -6.69 19.22 8.13
CA ARG A 145 -5.26 19.41 7.79
C ARG A 145 -4.37 18.24 8.21
N ASP A 146 -4.90 17.33 9.00
CA ASP A 146 -4.18 16.17 9.51
C ASP A 146 -4.03 15.09 8.42
N VAL A 147 -2.78 14.78 8.08
CA VAL A 147 -2.41 13.76 7.07
C VAL A 147 -2.90 12.38 7.50
N TYR A 148 -2.81 12.07 8.79
CA TYR A 148 -3.24 10.79 9.35
C TYR A 148 -4.75 10.54 9.15
N LEU A 149 -5.58 11.57 9.39
CA LEU A 149 -7.03 11.46 9.18
C LEU A 149 -7.39 11.28 7.70
N ARG A 150 -6.60 11.84 6.79
CA ARG A 150 -6.78 11.62 5.34
C ARG A 150 -6.41 10.22 4.90
N GLU A 151 -5.35 9.64 5.46
CA GLU A 151 -4.98 8.25 5.18
C GLU A 151 -6.07 7.27 5.65
N ARG A 152 -6.71 7.58 6.80
CA ARG A 152 -7.86 6.80 7.30
C ARG A 152 -9.10 6.88 6.43
N LEU A 153 -9.25 7.95 5.65
CA LEU A 153 -10.34 8.05 4.68
C LEU A 153 -10.30 6.91 3.67
N HIS A 154 -9.11 6.57 3.17
CA HIS A 154 -8.96 5.49 2.19
C HIS A 154 -9.35 4.11 2.77
N ASP A 155 -9.05 3.86 4.03
CA ASP A 155 -9.46 2.62 4.71
C ASP A 155 -11.00 2.52 4.80
N PHE A 156 -11.68 3.64 5.10
CA PHE A 156 -13.15 3.70 5.12
C PHE A 156 -13.76 3.58 3.72
N GLU A 157 -13.13 4.17 2.71
CA GLU A 157 -13.58 4.06 1.32
C GLU A 157 -13.49 2.62 0.83
N ASP A 158 -12.40 1.91 1.12
CA ASP A 158 -12.23 0.51 0.79
C ASP A 158 -13.31 -0.35 1.49
N LEU A 159 -13.50 -0.21 2.80
CA LEU A 159 -14.55 -0.94 3.52
C LEU A 159 -15.95 -0.67 2.97
N SER A 160 -16.25 0.59 2.64
CA SER A 160 -17.54 0.97 2.05
C SER A 160 -17.74 0.35 0.66
N ASN A 161 -16.71 0.35 -0.17
CA ASN A 161 -16.74 -0.27 -1.50
C ASN A 161 -16.93 -1.79 -1.41
N ARG A 162 -16.29 -2.45 -0.45
CA ARG A 162 -16.48 -3.88 -0.18
C ARG A 162 -17.90 -4.19 0.26
N LEU A 163 -18.46 -3.38 1.16
CA LEU A 163 -19.85 -3.54 1.60
C LEU A 163 -20.82 -3.34 0.44
N LEU A 164 -20.61 -2.33 -0.41
CA LEU A 164 -21.42 -2.12 -1.61
C LEU A 164 -21.40 -3.33 -2.55
N ARG A 165 -20.22 -3.95 -2.76
CA ARG A 165 -20.12 -5.17 -3.58
C ARG A 165 -20.92 -6.33 -3.02
N VAL A 166 -20.86 -6.55 -1.70
CA VAL A 166 -21.66 -7.56 -1.02
C VAL A 166 -23.15 -7.31 -1.24
N LEU A 167 -23.61 -6.08 -1.04
CA LEU A 167 -25.01 -5.70 -1.17
C LEU A 167 -25.57 -5.91 -2.59
N VAL A 168 -24.73 -5.65 -3.61
CA VAL A 168 -25.11 -5.86 -5.03
C VAL A 168 -24.92 -7.31 -5.48
N GLY A 169 -24.52 -8.21 -4.58
CA GLY A 169 -24.32 -9.63 -4.89
C GLY A 169 -23.09 -9.90 -5.78
N LYS A 170 -22.17 -8.95 -5.87
CA LYS A 170 -20.86 -9.17 -6.50
C LYS A 170 -19.89 -9.80 -5.49
N THR A 171 -18.90 -10.53 -5.99
CA THR A 171 -17.87 -11.09 -5.12
C THR A 171 -17.15 -9.97 -4.36
N LEU A 172 -16.82 -10.23 -3.09
CA LEU A 172 -16.11 -9.31 -2.20
C LEU A 172 -14.80 -8.81 -2.77
N THR A 173 -14.22 -9.57 -3.70
CA THR A 173 -12.91 -9.31 -4.31
C THR A 173 -13.06 -8.68 -5.68
N ALA A 174 -12.34 -7.58 -5.93
CA ALA A 174 -12.18 -7.00 -7.25
C ALA A 174 -11.52 -7.99 -8.25
N SER A 175 -10.91 -9.06 -7.72
CA SER A 175 -10.14 -10.06 -8.45
C SER A 175 -10.95 -11.21 -9.04
N ALA A 176 -12.30 -11.13 -9.07
CA ALA A 176 -13.13 -12.20 -9.65
C ALA A 176 -12.84 -12.45 -11.16
N GLU A 177 -12.26 -11.48 -11.84
CA GLU A 177 -11.67 -11.67 -13.16
C GLU A 177 -10.19 -12.05 -13.01
N LYS A 178 -9.82 -13.21 -13.57
CA LYS A 178 -8.42 -13.67 -13.55
C LYS A 178 -7.52 -12.59 -14.15
N LEU A 179 -6.63 -12.04 -13.35
CA LEU A 179 -5.62 -11.11 -13.82
C LEU A 179 -4.85 -11.71 -15.00
N PRO A 180 -4.64 -10.96 -16.07
CA PRO A 180 -3.73 -11.38 -17.12
C PRO A 180 -2.32 -11.56 -16.53
N LYS A 181 -1.55 -12.45 -17.13
CA LYS A 181 -0.12 -12.56 -16.77
C LYS A 181 0.54 -11.21 -17.01
N ASN A 182 1.32 -10.74 -16.06
CA ASN A 182 1.99 -9.45 -16.10
C ASN A 182 1.04 -8.24 -15.99
N ALA A 183 -0.01 -8.31 -15.17
CA ALA A 183 -0.89 -7.20 -14.88
C ALA A 183 -0.15 -6.09 -14.13
N ILE A 184 -0.42 -4.85 -14.52
CA ILE A 184 -0.06 -3.64 -13.79
C ILE A 184 -1.36 -2.94 -13.44
N LEU A 185 -1.68 -2.92 -12.16
CA LEU A 185 -2.90 -2.26 -11.69
C LEU A 185 -2.75 -0.74 -11.80
N VAL A 186 -3.79 -0.11 -12.30
CA VAL A 186 -3.91 1.35 -12.31
C VAL A 186 -5.18 1.73 -11.56
N ALA A 187 -5.03 2.58 -10.55
CA ALA A 187 -6.12 3.01 -9.69
C ALA A 187 -6.03 4.51 -9.40
N ARG A 188 -7.16 5.12 -9.04
CA ARG A 188 -7.12 6.46 -8.45
C ARG A 188 -6.54 6.40 -7.05
N ASN A 189 -7.07 5.53 -6.23
CA ASN A 189 -6.57 5.14 -4.92
C ASN A 189 -6.78 3.64 -4.75
N MET A 190 -6.15 3.05 -3.77
CA MET A 190 -6.29 1.63 -3.47
C MET A 190 -6.10 1.41 -1.97
N GLY A 191 -6.98 0.62 -1.38
CA GLY A 191 -6.84 0.15 -0.02
C GLY A 191 -5.83 -1.00 0.11
N PRO A 192 -5.25 -1.19 1.29
CA PRO A 192 -4.31 -2.28 1.53
C PRO A 192 -4.94 -3.66 1.33
N ALA A 193 -6.20 -3.83 1.74
CA ALA A 193 -6.93 -5.08 1.60
C ALA A 193 -7.34 -5.35 0.14
N GLU A 194 -7.65 -4.30 -0.64
CA GLU A 194 -7.91 -4.43 -2.08
C GLU A 194 -6.68 -4.95 -2.83
N LEU A 195 -5.48 -4.49 -2.46
CA LEU A 195 -4.24 -4.98 -3.06
C LEU A 195 -4.00 -6.46 -2.75
N LEU A 196 -4.34 -6.90 -1.53
CA LEU A 196 -4.18 -8.29 -1.10
C LEU A 196 -5.17 -9.26 -1.79
N ASP A 197 -6.29 -8.77 -2.32
CA ASP A 197 -7.26 -9.58 -3.05
C ASP A 197 -6.72 -10.08 -4.39
N TYR A 198 -5.69 -9.44 -4.93
CA TYR A 198 -5.12 -9.80 -6.23
C TYR A 198 -4.09 -10.92 -6.15
N GLU A 199 -4.14 -11.87 -7.10
CA GLU A 199 -3.16 -12.93 -7.19
C GLU A 199 -1.74 -12.38 -7.42
N ARG A 200 -0.88 -12.50 -6.40
CA ARG A 200 0.50 -11.98 -6.43
C ARG A 200 1.31 -12.45 -7.64
N GLN A 201 1.06 -13.67 -8.13
CA GLN A 201 1.82 -14.27 -9.24
C GLN A 201 1.61 -13.52 -10.56
N ASN A 202 0.44 -12.94 -10.76
CA ASN A 202 0.06 -12.23 -11.99
C ASN A 202 0.28 -10.73 -11.89
N LEU A 203 0.34 -10.18 -10.67
CA LEU A 203 0.53 -8.77 -10.39
C LEU A 203 2.02 -8.38 -10.45
N ARG A 204 2.37 -7.47 -11.35
CA ARG A 204 3.75 -7.02 -11.60
C ARG A 204 4.04 -5.61 -11.11
N GLY A 205 3.05 -4.74 -11.04
CA GLY A 205 3.22 -3.35 -10.62
C GLY A 205 1.92 -2.69 -10.25
N LEU A 206 2.02 -1.53 -9.62
CA LEU A 206 0.90 -0.70 -9.20
C LEU A 206 1.18 0.76 -9.54
N VAL A 207 0.21 1.44 -10.11
CA VAL A 207 0.25 2.88 -10.39
C VAL A 207 -1.01 3.53 -9.83
N ILE A 208 -0.85 4.56 -8.99
CA ILE A 208 -1.97 5.24 -8.33
C ILE A 208 -1.90 6.76 -8.52
N GLU A 209 -3.08 7.38 -8.72
CA GLU A 209 -3.18 8.85 -8.81
C GLU A 209 -2.90 9.52 -7.46
N GLU A 210 -3.41 8.91 -6.41
CA GLU A 210 -3.29 9.39 -5.04
C GLU A 210 -2.38 8.45 -4.25
N GLY A 211 -1.73 8.93 -3.20
CA GLY A 211 -0.93 8.09 -2.33
C GLY A 211 0.35 8.75 -1.85
N THR A 212 0.81 8.30 -0.70
CA THR A 212 2.06 8.71 -0.09
C THR A 212 2.93 7.49 0.24
N ALA A 213 4.22 7.69 0.47
CA ALA A 213 5.11 6.58 0.84
C ALA A 213 4.76 5.97 2.20
N SER A 214 4.06 6.72 3.07
CA SER A 214 3.53 6.28 4.36
C SER A 214 2.14 5.65 4.27
N ALA A 215 1.44 5.76 3.13
CA ALA A 215 0.13 5.15 2.96
C ALA A 215 0.18 3.63 3.16
N HIS A 216 -0.86 3.07 3.77
CA HIS A 216 -0.93 1.64 4.11
C HIS A 216 -0.75 0.75 2.87
N VAL A 217 -1.30 1.13 1.72
CA VAL A 217 -1.11 0.39 0.46
C VAL A 217 0.37 0.35 0.04
N SER A 218 1.13 1.42 0.29
CA SER A 218 2.57 1.46 -0.03
C SER A 218 3.38 0.51 0.85
N ILE A 219 2.98 0.36 2.12
CA ILE A 219 3.57 -0.60 3.07
C ILE A 219 3.32 -2.03 2.58
N VAL A 220 2.08 -2.33 2.22
CA VAL A 220 1.69 -3.64 1.68
C VAL A 220 2.39 -3.93 0.36
N ALA A 221 2.41 -2.99 -0.59
CA ALA A 221 3.09 -3.14 -1.87
C ALA A 221 4.60 -3.41 -1.71
N ARG A 222 5.25 -2.70 -0.77
CA ARG A 222 6.67 -2.90 -0.45
C ARG A 222 6.94 -4.30 0.09
N ALA A 223 6.13 -4.77 1.00
CA ALA A 223 6.26 -6.10 1.57
C ALA A 223 6.01 -7.20 0.55
N LEU A 224 5.09 -7.00 -0.37
CA LEU A 224 4.87 -7.91 -1.49
C LEU A 224 5.92 -7.76 -2.60
N GLY A 225 6.86 -6.80 -2.51
CA GLY A 225 7.85 -6.52 -3.56
C GLY A 225 7.19 -6.11 -4.89
N ILE A 226 6.14 -5.28 -4.82
CA ILE A 226 5.42 -4.77 -6.00
C ILE A 226 5.93 -3.37 -6.31
N PRO A 227 6.60 -3.12 -7.46
CA PRO A 227 6.97 -1.79 -7.90
C PRO A 227 5.76 -0.87 -7.95
N THR A 228 5.82 0.27 -7.25
CA THR A 228 4.65 1.15 -7.11
C THR A 228 5.03 2.61 -7.32
N ILE A 229 4.27 3.29 -8.17
CA ILE A 229 4.36 4.73 -8.40
C ILE A 229 3.05 5.38 -7.98
N GLY A 230 3.14 6.45 -7.22
CA GLY A 230 1.99 7.27 -6.83
C GLY A 230 2.04 8.68 -7.39
N ARG A 231 0.94 9.41 -7.23
CA ARG A 231 0.80 10.81 -7.64
C ARG A 231 1.00 11.06 -9.13
N ILE A 232 0.54 10.14 -9.97
CA ILE A 232 0.46 10.40 -11.40
C ILE A 232 -0.92 10.97 -11.70
N VAL A 233 -0.97 12.27 -11.94
CA VAL A 233 -2.21 13.03 -12.12
C VAL A 233 -3.00 12.48 -13.32
N ASN A 234 -4.29 12.23 -13.11
CA ASN A 234 -5.25 11.77 -14.14
C ASN A 234 -4.86 10.44 -14.83
N ILE A 235 -4.02 9.60 -14.23
CA ILE A 235 -3.62 8.34 -14.86
C ILE A 235 -4.83 7.47 -15.23
N VAL A 236 -5.85 7.43 -14.38
CA VAL A 236 -7.09 6.65 -14.62
C VAL A 236 -7.83 7.09 -15.89
N SER A 237 -7.77 8.39 -16.22
CA SER A 237 -8.39 8.94 -17.43
C SER A 237 -7.54 8.75 -18.68
N LEU A 238 -6.22 8.51 -18.51
CA LEU A 238 -5.24 8.44 -19.59
C LEU A 238 -5.02 7.03 -20.13
N VAL A 239 -5.43 6.01 -19.38
CA VAL A 239 -5.18 4.62 -19.73
C VAL A 239 -6.46 3.85 -20.01
N THR A 240 -6.32 2.78 -20.76
CA THR A 240 -7.39 1.79 -21.00
C THR A 240 -6.85 0.39 -20.70
N ASP A 241 -7.74 -0.53 -20.36
CA ASP A 241 -7.39 -1.92 -20.08
C ASP A 241 -6.64 -2.55 -21.28
N GLY A 242 -5.63 -3.33 -20.96
CA GLY A 242 -4.82 -4.04 -21.95
C GLY A 242 -3.71 -3.22 -22.60
N GLN A 243 -3.62 -1.90 -22.35
CA GLN A 243 -2.51 -1.09 -22.85
C GLN A 243 -1.17 -1.56 -22.29
N SER A 244 -0.13 -1.50 -23.13
CA SER A 244 1.24 -1.78 -22.68
C SER A 244 1.77 -0.66 -21.81
N ILE A 245 2.39 -1.02 -20.68
CA ILE A 245 2.96 -0.07 -19.75
C ILE A 245 4.29 -0.57 -19.19
N VAL A 246 5.25 0.34 -19.05
CA VAL A 246 6.49 0.15 -18.28
C VAL A 246 6.42 1.02 -17.04
N VAL A 247 6.70 0.43 -15.88
CA VAL A 247 6.77 1.10 -14.58
C VAL A 247 8.21 1.05 -14.10
N ASP A 248 8.88 2.20 -14.04
CA ASP A 248 10.18 2.38 -13.42
C ASP A 248 9.98 3.10 -12.08
N ALA A 249 9.71 2.31 -11.07
CA ALA A 249 9.47 2.84 -9.74
C ALA A 249 10.74 3.34 -9.05
N ASP A 250 11.94 2.92 -9.50
CA ASP A 250 13.21 3.48 -9.01
C ASP A 250 13.34 4.96 -9.38
N LEU A 251 12.88 5.33 -10.59
CA LEU A 251 12.90 6.70 -11.09
C LEU A 251 11.57 7.46 -10.90
N GLY A 252 10.52 6.78 -10.45
CA GLY A 252 9.18 7.38 -10.33
C GLY A 252 8.56 7.73 -11.68
N VAL A 253 8.83 6.97 -12.74
CA VAL A 253 8.28 7.22 -14.07
C VAL A 253 7.57 6.00 -14.64
N CYS A 254 6.53 6.23 -15.42
CA CYS A 254 5.94 5.19 -16.24
C CYS A 254 5.83 5.63 -17.71
N PHE A 255 5.85 4.65 -18.60
CA PHE A 255 5.70 4.85 -20.03
C PHE A 255 4.47 4.09 -20.50
N LEU A 256 3.50 4.82 -21.04
CA LEU A 256 2.32 4.26 -21.69
C LEU A 256 2.65 4.03 -23.15
N ASN A 257 2.18 2.89 -23.70
CA ASN A 257 2.44 2.49 -25.09
C ASN A 257 3.90 2.72 -25.51
N PRO A 258 4.88 2.19 -24.74
CA PRO A 258 6.30 2.45 -24.97
C PRO A 258 6.71 2.03 -26.38
N SER A 259 7.60 2.82 -27.01
CA SER A 259 8.20 2.44 -28.28
C SER A 259 9.02 1.14 -28.15
N SER A 260 9.28 0.46 -29.26
CA SER A 260 10.13 -0.75 -29.26
C SER A 260 11.49 -0.50 -28.61
N GLU A 261 12.10 0.65 -28.85
CA GLU A 261 13.40 1.02 -28.29
C GLU A 261 13.35 1.14 -26.75
N VAL A 262 12.30 1.78 -26.20
CA VAL A 262 12.08 1.88 -24.76
C VAL A 262 11.85 0.48 -24.17
N MET A 263 11.00 -0.32 -24.81
CA MET A 263 10.70 -1.67 -24.37
C MET A 263 11.95 -2.56 -24.35
N ASP A 264 12.78 -2.51 -25.39
CA ASP A 264 14.01 -3.28 -25.46
C ASP A 264 15.02 -2.86 -24.39
N SER A 265 15.17 -1.55 -24.18
CA SER A 265 16.04 -1.00 -23.13
C SER A 265 15.63 -1.50 -21.74
N TYR A 266 14.34 -1.46 -21.40
CA TYR A 266 13.85 -1.93 -20.11
C TYR A 266 13.90 -3.46 -19.97
N ASN A 267 13.66 -4.21 -21.03
CA ASN A 267 13.84 -5.66 -21.04
C ASN A 267 15.31 -6.05 -20.77
N GLU A 268 16.27 -5.36 -21.38
CA GLU A 268 17.70 -5.58 -21.11
C GLU A 268 18.04 -5.24 -19.65
N ARG A 269 17.49 -4.15 -19.11
CA ARG A 269 17.70 -3.74 -17.73
C ARG A 269 17.15 -4.78 -16.74
N ILE A 270 15.96 -5.32 -16.97
CA ILE A 270 15.38 -6.42 -16.17
C ILE A 270 16.24 -7.68 -16.24
N LYS A 271 16.70 -8.07 -17.45
CA LYS A 271 17.60 -9.23 -17.62
C LYS A 271 18.91 -9.03 -16.86
N LEU A 272 19.47 -7.82 -16.90
CA LEU A 272 20.70 -7.50 -16.18
C LEU A 272 20.50 -7.57 -14.66
N MET A 273 19.39 -7.02 -14.14
CA MET A 273 19.03 -7.13 -12.72
C MET A 273 18.86 -8.58 -12.29
N ALA A 274 18.14 -9.39 -13.07
CA ALA A 274 17.97 -10.81 -12.78
C ALA A 274 19.30 -11.59 -12.79
N ARG A 275 20.24 -11.26 -13.69
CA ARG A 275 21.59 -11.83 -13.70
C ARG A 275 22.37 -11.44 -12.45
N ARG A 276 22.34 -10.17 -12.04
CA ARG A 276 22.98 -9.69 -10.79
C ARG A 276 22.41 -10.39 -9.57
N GLN A 277 21.09 -10.51 -9.49
CA GLN A 277 20.42 -11.18 -8.39
C GLN A 277 20.82 -12.66 -8.29
N LYS A 278 20.95 -13.38 -9.44
CA LYS A 278 21.49 -14.74 -9.47
C LYS A 278 22.94 -14.82 -9.00
N GLN A 279 23.77 -13.83 -9.35
CA GLN A 279 25.15 -13.77 -8.88
C GLN A 279 25.20 -13.57 -7.35
N TYR A 280 24.40 -12.62 -6.82
CA TYR A 280 24.31 -12.40 -5.37
C TYR A 280 23.77 -13.63 -4.65
N ALA A 281 22.77 -14.31 -5.21
CA ALA A 281 22.23 -15.54 -4.63
C ALA A 281 23.31 -16.65 -4.47
N ARG A 282 24.32 -16.71 -5.36
CA ARG A 282 25.45 -17.63 -5.23
C ARG A 282 26.41 -17.26 -4.08
N LEU A 283 26.51 -15.96 -3.76
CA LEU A 283 27.37 -15.46 -2.69
C LEU A 283 26.78 -15.72 -1.29
N ARG A 284 25.48 -15.94 -1.18
CA ARG A 284 24.79 -16.16 0.12
C ARG A 284 25.40 -17.26 0.97
N LYS A 285 25.92 -18.30 0.33
CA LYS A 285 26.51 -19.47 1.01
C LYS A 285 28.02 -19.37 1.19
N GLN A 286 28.63 -18.28 0.73
CA GLN A 286 30.07 -18.09 0.87
C GLN A 286 30.35 -17.32 2.16
N PRO A 287 31.29 -17.84 3.01
CA PRO A 287 31.65 -17.10 4.21
C PRO A 287 32.35 -15.79 3.85
N ALA A 288 31.97 -14.70 4.53
CA ALA A 288 32.61 -13.41 4.37
C ALA A 288 33.98 -13.42 5.06
N ILE A 289 35.01 -13.77 4.31
CA ILE A 289 36.39 -13.83 4.79
C ILE A 289 37.25 -12.87 3.98
N THR A 290 38.00 -12.02 4.68
CA THR A 290 38.96 -11.10 4.07
C THR A 290 40.18 -11.83 3.48
N ARG A 291 41.00 -11.16 2.67
CA ARG A 291 42.20 -11.74 2.08
C ARG A 291 43.27 -12.17 3.13
N ASP A 292 43.24 -11.54 4.31
CA ASP A 292 44.06 -11.89 5.47
C ASP A 292 43.38 -12.93 6.39
N HIS A 293 42.40 -13.66 5.85
CA HIS A 293 41.68 -14.76 6.49
C HIS A 293 40.89 -14.40 7.75
N LYS A 294 40.47 -13.13 7.89
CA LYS A 294 39.59 -12.72 8.99
C LYS A 294 38.12 -12.86 8.57
N LYS A 295 37.34 -13.52 9.39
CA LYS A 295 35.89 -13.61 9.21
C LYS A 295 35.23 -12.28 9.55
N ILE A 296 34.38 -11.80 8.66
CA ILE A 296 33.54 -10.60 8.86
C ILE A 296 32.09 -11.05 9.06
N ASN A 297 31.47 -10.65 10.14
CA ASN A 297 30.06 -10.93 10.37
C ASN A 297 29.21 -9.93 9.56
N LEU A 298 28.36 -10.46 8.71
CA LEU A 298 27.42 -9.67 7.92
C LEU A 298 26.06 -9.70 8.59
N ALA A 299 25.52 -8.54 8.91
CA ALA A 299 24.22 -8.39 9.52
C ALA A 299 23.36 -7.40 8.70
N VAL A 300 22.06 -7.61 8.69
CA VAL A 300 21.11 -6.71 8.02
C VAL A 300 20.63 -5.62 8.97
N ASN A 301 20.21 -4.50 8.40
CA ASN A 301 19.36 -3.52 9.06
C ASN A 301 17.91 -3.88 8.76
N ALA A 302 17.08 -3.95 9.80
CA ALA A 302 15.67 -4.24 9.72
C ALA A 302 14.87 -3.20 10.51
N GLY A 303 13.61 -3.03 10.18
CA GLY A 303 12.69 -2.16 10.92
C GLY A 303 11.27 -2.71 10.87
N LEU A 304 11.02 -3.61 9.94
CA LEU A 304 9.74 -4.26 9.71
C LEU A 304 9.91 -5.78 9.81
N ILE A 305 8.83 -6.49 10.15
CA ILE A 305 8.88 -7.97 10.22
C ILE A 305 9.22 -8.60 8.87
N VAL A 306 8.79 -7.99 7.77
CA VAL A 306 9.14 -8.45 6.41
C VAL A 306 10.65 -8.44 6.16
N ASP A 307 11.38 -7.48 6.74
CA ASP A 307 12.84 -7.43 6.63
C ASP A 307 13.49 -8.64 7.31
N VAL A 308 12.89 -9.10 8.43
CA VAL A 308 13.34 -10.29 9.15
C VAL A 308 13.19 -11.56 8.29
N SER A 309 12.06 -11.68 7.59
CA SER A 309 11.84 -12.78 6.66
C SER A 309 12.88 -12.79 5.54
N ASN A 310 13.19 -11.63 4.98
CA ASN A 310 14.17 -11.45 3.92
C ASN A 310 15.63 -11.70 4.39
N MET A 311 15.91 -11.56 5.70
CA MET A 311 17.24 -11.82 6.25
C MET A 311 17.73 -13.23 5.94
N LYS A 312 16.89 -14.26 6.11
CA LYS A 312 17.23 -15.65 5.82
C LYS A 312 17.63 -15.84 4.35
N ASP A 313 17.02 -15.09 3.48
CA ASP A 313 17.29 -15.11 2.04
C ASP A 313 18.50 -14.28 1.64
N SER A 314 18.97 -13.36 2.47
CA SER A 314 20.15 -12.53 2.19
C SER A 314 21.48 -13.22 2.44
N GLY A 315 21.49 -14.26 3.28
CA GLY A 315 22.70 -14.92 3.78
C GLY A 315 23.39 -14.16 4.93
N ALA A 316 22.67 -13.23 5.55
CA ALA A 316 23.15 -12.52 6.74
C ALA A 316 23.18 -13.44 7.97
N GLU A 317 24.11 -13.15 8.88
CA GLU A 317 24.33 -13.94 10.10
C GLU A 317 23.49 -13.42 11.29
N GLY A 318 22.65 -12.38 11.08
CA GLY A 318 21.79 -11.80 12.08
C GLY A 318 21.29 -10.40 11.72
N ILE A 319 20.65 -9.74 12.67
CA ILE A 319 20.17 -8.37 12.56
C ILE A 319 21.06 -7.44 13.37
N GLY A 320 21.87 -6.63 12.70
CA GLY A 320 22.80 -5.70 13.31
C GLY A 320 22.13 -4.43 13.85
N LEU A 321 20.97 -4.08 13.31
CA LEU A 321 20.14 -2.97 13.76
C LEU A 321 18.68 -3.24 13.44
N PHE A 322 17.85 -3.41 14.48
CA PHE A 322 16.40 -3.41 14.36
C PHE A 322 15.86 -2.04 14.79
N ARG A 323 15.23 -1.32 13.85
CA ARG A 323 14.68 0.01 14.05
C ARG A 323 13.29 -0.10 14.67
N THR A 324 13.19 0.14 15.98
CA THR A 324 11.93 0.00 16.72
C THR A 324 10.95 1.14 16.45
N GLU A 325 11.46 2.32 16.05
CA GLU A 325 10.64 3.50 15.80
C GLU A 325 9.59 3.31 14.68
N LEU A 326 9.86 2.47 13.69
CA LEU A 326 8.91 2.21 12.61
C LEU A 326 7.60 1.61 13.14
N GLN A 327 7.68 0.71 14.12
CA GLN A 327 6.52 0.15 14.80
C GLN A 327 5.67 1.24 15.48
N PHE A 328 6.32 2.23 16.09
CA PHE A 328 5.61 3.34 16.73
C PHE A 328 5.00 4.30 15.71
N MET A 329 5.66 4.52 14.58
CA MET A 329 5.15 5.40 13.50
C MET A 329 3.93 4.81 12.79
N ILE A 330 3.88 3.47 12.64
CA ILE A 330 2.76 2.78 12.00
C ILE A 330 1.56 2.66 12.94
N SER A 331 1.80 2.56 14.26
CA SER A 331 0.74 2.39 15.25
C SER A 331 -0.14 3.64 15.36
N ALA A 332 -1.46 3.44 15.49
CA ALA A 332 -2.42 4.52 15.68
C ALA A 332 -2.36 5.18 17.06
N LYS A 333 -1.72 4.53 18.02
CA LYS A 333 -1.54 4.97 19.43
C LYS A 333 -0.22 4.44 19.95
N LEU A 334 0.24 5.01 21.07
CA LEU A 334 1.46 4.54 21.73
C LEU A 334 1.33 3.05 22.14
N PRO A 335 2.15 2.15 21.57
CA PRO A 335 2.09 0.73 21.88
C PRO A 335 2.36 0.48 23.37
N LYS A 336 1.47 -0.26 24.02
CA LYS A 336 1.63 -0.64 25.43
C LYS A 336 2.77 -1.65 25.59
N ALA A 337 3.34 -1.75 26.80
CA ALA A 337 4.43 -2.69 27.07
C ALA A 337 4.13 -4.14 26.66
N LYS A 338 2.88 -4.61 26.82
CA LYS A 338 2.46 -5.95 26.41
C LYS A 338 2.50 -6.11 24.88
N GLU A 339 2.04 -5.12 24.13
CA GLU A 339 2.05 -5.12 22.66
C GLU A 339 3.49 -5.14 22.14
N GLN A 340 4.34 -4.28 22.72
CA GLN A 340 5.78 -4.25 22.40
C GLN A 340 6.46 -5.59 22.73
N THR A 341 6.18 -6.18 23.90
CA THR A 341 6.72 -7.49 24.27
C THR A 341 6.33 -8.57 23.26
N THR A 342 5.06 -8.63 22.89
CA THR A 342 4.57 -9.59 21.88
C THR A 342 5.27 -9.40 20.53
N PHE A 343 5.45 -8.15 20.09
CA PHE A 343 6.14 -7.83 18.85
C PHE A 343 7.62 -8.25 18.90
N TYR A 344 8.36 -7.87 19.94
CA TYR A 344 9.77 -8.24 20.05
C TYR A 344 9.98 -9.74 20.19
N SER A 345 9.12 -10.44 20.95
CA SER A 345 9.17 -11.91 21.06
C SER A 345 8.98 -12.54 19.68
N ARG A 346 8.02 -12.08 18.89
CA ARG A 346 7.79 -12.57 17.54
C ARG A 346 9.00 -12.35 16.63
N VAL A 347 9.61 -11.17 16.67
CA VAL A 347 10.83 -10.88 15.91
C VAL A 347 11.96 -11.84 16.32
N MET A 348 12.16 -12.06 17.62
CA MET A 348 13.17 -12.99 18.13
C MET A 348 12.91 -14.43 17.71
N ASP A 349 11.65 -14.87 17.76
CA ASP A 349 11.25 -16.22 17.31
C ASP A 349 11.56 -16.43 15.82
N MET A 350 11.33 -15.42 14.98
CA MET A 350 11.63 -15.47 13.54
C MET A 350 13.13 -15.49 13.25
N VAL A 351 13.92 -14.72 14.00
CA VAL A 351 15.39 -14.69 13.87
C VAL A 351 16.01 -16.01 14.35
N GLY A 352 15.43 -16.62 15.39
CA GLY A 352 15.92 -17.87 15.99
C GLY A 352 17.21 -17.63 16.77
N ASP A 353 18.21 -18.52 16.58
CA ASP A 353 19.49 -18.48 17.31
C ASP A 353 20.46 -17.39 16.82
N GLN A 354 20.08 -16.61 15.80
CA GLN A 354 20.95 -15.57 15.25
C GLN A 354 20.90 -14.29 16.10
N PRO A 355 22.01 -13.54 16.18
CA PRO A 355 22.06 -12.30 16.96
C PRO A 355 21.13 -11.22 16.37
N ILE A 356 20.46 -10.50 17.27
CA ILE A 356 19.65 -9.34 16.95
C ILE A 356 19.97 -8.18 17.92
N ILE A 357 20.13 -6.98 17.36
CA ILE A 357 20.34 -5.76 18.15
C ILE A 357 19.13 -4.85 17.91
N PHE A 358 18.31 -4.66 18.95
CA PHE A 358 17.22 -3.69 18.95
C PHE A 358 17.77 -2.31 19.31
N ARG A 359 17.48 -1.32 18.46
CA ARG A 359 17.70 0.08 18.83
C ARG A 359 16.56 0.53 19.75
N THR A 360 16.88 1.24 20.82
CA THR A 360 15.85 1.94 21.60
C THR A 360 15.15 2.99 20.74
N VAL A 361 13.90 3.33 21.11
CA VAL A 361 13.06 4.25 20.36
C VAL A 361 13.78 5.58 20.14
N ASP A 362 13.89 5.97 18.88
CA ASP A 362 14.50 7.22 18.40
C ASP A 362 13.43 8.05 17.70
N ILE A 363 12.75 8.92 18.48
CA ILE A 363 11.62 9.75 18.04
C ILE A 363 11.96 11.20 18.32
N GLY A 364 11.70 12.08 17.34
CA GLY A 364 11.94 13.52 17.43
C GLY A 364 12.33 14.10 16.07
N GLY A 365 12.34 15.41 15.93
CA GLY A 365 12.69 16.09 14.71
C GLY A 365 11.74 15.76 13.54
N ASP A 366 12.24 15.03 12.55
CA ASP A 366 11.52 14.57 11.36
C ASP A 366 10.62 13.32 11.59
N LYS A 367 10.79 12.65 12.74
CA LYS A 367 10.05 11.43 13.12
C LYS A 367 8.99 11.74 14.18
N MET A 368 7.99 12.53 13.79
CA MET A 368 6.91 12.88 14.72
C MET A 368 5.85 11.78 14.75
N LEU A 369 5.41 11.41 15.96
CA LEU A 369 4.26 10.52 16.16
C LEU A 369 2.97 11.35 16.12
N SER A 370 2.04 10.97 15.26
CA SER A 370 0.77 11.67 15.07
C SER A 370 -0.09 11.79 16.34
N TYR A 371 0.09 10.86 17.27
CA TYR A 371 -0.63 10.80 18.56
C TYR A 371 0.17 11.37 19.75
N TYR A 372 1.37 11.93 19.53
CA TYR A 372 2.23 12.48 20.57
C TYR A 372 2.60 13.92 20.25
N SER A 373 1.65 14.83 20.49
CA SER A 373 1.73 16.24 20.06
C SER A 373 2.38 17.19 21.09
N ASN A 374 2.95 16.70 22.19
CA ASN A 374 3.36 17.56 23.31
C ASN A 374 4.87 17.74 23.51
N VAL A 375 5.71 17.38 22.55
CA VAL A 375 7.17 17.56 22.73
C VAL A 375 7.69 18.52 21.68
N THR A 376 7.89 19.77 22.08
CA THR A 376 8.72 20.77 21.42
C THR A 376 10.20 20.58 21.82
N GLU A 377 10.70 19.36 21.85
CA GLU A 377 12.12 19.11 22.05
C GLU A 377 12.83 19.22 20.71
N ALA A 378 13.78 20.14 20.61
CA ALA A 378 14.74 20.14 19.55
C ALA A 378 15.58 18.86 19.66
N ASN A 379 15.53 18.02 18.63
CA ASN A 379 16.41 16.86 18.55
C ASN A 379 17.86 17.37 18.48
N PRO A 380 18.74 16.96 19.40
CA PRO A 380 20.14 17.40 19.41
C PRO A 380 20.90 16.97 18.16
#